data_e43bcf4b11d6e879dec650549cd0a388
#
_entry.id   e43bcf4b11d6e879dec650549cd0a388
#
_cell.length_a   1.000
_cell.length_b   1.000
_cell.length_c   1.000
_cell.angle_alpha   90.00
_cell.angle_beta   90.00
_cell.angle_gamma   90.00
#
_symmetry.space_group_name_H-M   'P 1'
#
loop_
_entity.id
_entity.type
_entity.pdbx_description
1 polymer ?
#
loop_
_entity_poly.entity_id
_entity_poly.type
_entity_poly.pdbx_seq_one_letter_code
_entity_poly.pdbx_strand_id
1 'polypeptide(L)'
;MSRYGKGELVTVLDDEEFLSAIFRKWTFRIISLLSSGPPKRYNSLKRQIGGITPYSLSKELKRLEDLKVIQRVVTPDKPPKVSYSLTAKGWELKAIITEIEDWKRRWN
;
A
#
# COMPACT_ATOMS: atom_id res chain seq x y z
N MET A 1 12.28 11.81 22.99
CA MET A 1 11.29 10.83 23.36
C MET A 1 10.84 10.03 22.15
N SER A 2 10.77 8.75 22.31
CA SER A 2 10.36 7.89 21.23
C SER A 2 8.86 7.89 21.07
N ARG A 3 8.40 7.91 19.83
CA ARG A 3 6.99 7.75 19.52
C ARG A 3 6.59 6.29 19.51
N TYR A 4 7.55 5.42 19.58
CA TYR A 4 7.31 3.99 19.49
C TYR A 4 7.30 3.39 20.86
N GLY A 5 6.46 2.39 21.06
CA GLY A 5 6.38 1.72 22.32
C GLY A 5 7.62 0.91 22.62
N LYS A 6 7.86 0.71 23.89
CA LYS A 6 8.93 -0.18 24.30
C LYS A 6 8.55 -1.60 23.95
N GLY A 7 9.48 -2.37 23.55
CA GLY A 7 9.22 -3.73 23.18
C GLY A 7 8.95 -3.91 21.71
N GLU A 8 8.78 -2.83 21.00
CA GLU A 8 8.71 -2.91 19.55
C GLU A 8 10.10 -2.96 19.04
N LEU A 9 10.63 -4.15 19.02
CA LEU A 9 12.02 -4.34 18.78
C LEU A 9 12.38 -4.40 17.34
N VAL A 10 11.44 -4.90 16.59
CA VAL A 10 11.76 -5.27 15.24
C VAL A 10 10.93 -4.42 14.36
N THR A 11 11.38 -4.14 13.22
CA THR A 11 10.61 -3.49 12.18
C THR A 11 10.13 -2.09 12.50
N VAL A 12 10.64 -1.49 13.58
CA VAL A 12 10.36 -0.08 13.82
C VAL A 12 11.33 0.72 12.97
N LEU A 13 10.81 1.37 11.95
CA LEU A 13 11.61 2.23 11.10
C LEU A 13 11.65 3.63 11.70
N ASP A 14 12.76 4.33 11.53
CA ASP A 14 12.76 5.75 11.87
C ASP A 14 11.92 6.50 10.83
N ASP A 15 11.69 7.78 11.08
CA ASP A 15 10.81 8.56 10.22
C ASP A 15 11.30 8.62 8.79
N GLU A 16 12.59 8.78 8.59
CA GLU A 16 13.15 8.88 7.25
C GLU A 16 13.01 7.56 6.50
N GLU A 17 13.31 6.46 7.15
CA GLU A 17 13.16 5.15 6.54
C GLU A 17 11.71 4.86 6.19
N PHE A 18 10.79 5.22 7.08
CA PHE A 18 9.38 5.00 6.83
C PHE A 18 8.91 5.81 5.62
N LEU A 19 9.27 7.09 5.55
CA LEU A 19 8.88 7.93 4.43
C LEU A 19 9.46 7.42 3.12
N SER A 20 10.71 6.95 3.14
CA SER A 20 11.31 6.36 1.96
C SER A 20 10.58 5.11 1.50
N ALA A 21 10.09 4.32 2.45
CA ALA A 21 9.35 3.12 2.12
C ALA A 21 7.98 3.44 1.53
N ILE A 22 7.37 4.53 1.98
CA ILE A 22 6.04 4.92 1.52
C ILE A 22 6.08 5.67 0.20
N PHE A 23 7.04 6.61 0.04
CA PHE A 23 7.10 7.45 -1.15
C PHE A 23 7.89 6.79 -2.26
N ARG A 24 7.42 5.63 -2.71
CA ARG A 24 8.01 4.94 -3.83
C ARG A 24 7.14 5.13 -5.05
N LYS A 25 7.73 4.89 -6.21
CA LYS A 25 7.10 5.19 -7.50
C LYS A 25 5.69 4.64 -7.65
N TRP A 26 5.46 3.41 -7.20
CA TRP A 26 4.18 2.75 -7.43
C TRP A 26 3.22 2.76 -6.25
N THR A 27 3.68 3.26 -5.09
CA THR A 27 2.89 3.20 -3.86
C THR A 27 1.53 3.87 -4.01
N PHE A 28 1.54 5.13 -4.44
CA PHE A 28 0.30 5.90 -4.52
C PHE A 28 -0.66 5.31 -5.53
N ARG A 29 -0.12 4.77 -6.63
CA ARG A 29 -0.95 4.17 -7.65
C ARG A 29 -1.66 2.92 -7.13
N ILE A 30 -0.93 2.07 -6.44
CA ILE A 30 -1.50 0.86 -5.87
C ILE A 30 -2.55 1.20 -4.82
N ILE A 31 -2.23 2.12 -3.91
CA ILE A 31 -3.18 2.51 -2.86
C ILE A 31 -4.43 3.13 -3.45
N SER A 32 -4.27 3.97 -4.46
CA SER A 32 -5.40 4.59 -5.13
C SER A 32 -6.32 3.54 -5.75
N LEU A 33 -5.75 2.56 -6.44
CA LEU A 33 -6.54 1.52 -7.05
C LEU A 33 -7.26 0.67 -6.02
N LEU A 34 -6.60 0.34 -4.92
CA LEU A 34 -7.21 -0.48 -3.87
C LEU A 34 -8.28 0.28 -3.11
N SER A 35 -8.24 1.61 -3.12
CA SER A 35 -9.26 2.40 -2.44
C SER A 35 -10.53 2.60 -3.28
N SER A 36 -10.55 2.14 -4.51
CA SER A 36 -11.64 2.43 -5.43
C SER A 36 -12.56 1.25 -5.65
N GLY A 37 -12.84 0.47 -4.63
CA GLY A 37 -13.81 -0.60 -4.78
C GLY A 37 -13.41 -1.85 -4.01
N PRO A 38 -13.93 -3.00 -4.44
CA PRO A 38 -13.65 -4.26 -3.75
C PRO A 38 -12.20 -4.69 -3.89
N PRO A 39 -11.78 -5.68 -3.13
CA PRO A 39 -10.42 -6.20 -3.23
C PRO A 39 -10.07 -6.56 -4.67
N LYS A 40 -8.82 -6.38 -5.04
CA LYS A 40 -8.38 -6.59 -6.41
C LYS A 40 -7.34 -7.69 -6.48
N ARG A 41 -7.40 -8.44 -7.57
CA ARG A 41 -6.44 -9.50 -7.82
C ARG A 41 -5.19 -8.95 -8.46
N TYR A 42 -4.12 -9.74 -8.34
CA TYR A 42 -2.83 -9.39 -8.91
C TYR A 42 -2.93 -8.99 -10.39
N ASN A 43 -3.59 -9.83 -11.20
CA ASN A 43 -3.66 -9.55 -12.63
C ASN A 43 -4.47 -8.29 -12.94
N SER A 44 -5.47 -8.02 -12.13
CA SER A 44 -6.25 -6.80 -12.28
C SER A 44 -5.40 -5.57 -11.97
N LEU A 45 -4.63 -5.64 -10.89
CA LEU A 45 -3.73 -4.56 -10.53
C LEU A 45 -2.69 -4.33 -11.61
N LYS A 46 -2.10 -5.41 -12.11
CA LYS A 46 -1.08 -5.29 -13.15
C LYS A 46 -1.64 -4.61 -14.38
N ARG A 47 -2.83 -4.99 -14.79
CA ARG A 47 -3.46 -4.42 -15.97
C ARG A 47 -3.84 -2.96 -15.78
N GLN A 48 -4.38 -2.62 -14.61
CA GLN A 48 -4.84 -1.25 -14.35
C GLN A 48 -3.69 -0.28 -14.12
N ILE A 49 -2.60 -0.75 -13.52
CA ILE A 49 -1.43 0.09 -13.35
C ILE A 49 -0.78 0.38 -14.70
N GLY A 50 -0.58 -0.66 -15.50
CA GLY A 50 0.11 -0.52 -16.78
C GLY A 50 1.58 -0.18 -16.59
N GLY A 51 2.42 -0.74 -17.43
CA GLY A 51 3.83 -0.38 -17.41
C GLY A 51 4.64 -0.90 -16.24
N ILE A 52 4.05 -1.63 -15.34
CA ILE A 52 4.79 -2.23 -14.22
C ILE A 52 5.13 -3.65 -14.57
N THR A 53 6.36 -4.06 -14.25
CA THR A 53 6.78 -5.45 -14.51
C THR A 53 6.23 -6.37 -13.41
N PRO A 54 6.07 -7.67 -13.71
CA PRO A 54 5.65 -8.62 -12.69
C PRO A 54 6.57 -8.61 -11.48
N TYR A 55 7.87 -8.51 -11.69
CA TYR A 55 8.81 -8.45 -10.60
C TYR A 55 8.55 -7.23 -9.71
N SER A 56 8.41 -6.08 -10.31
CA SER A 56 8.17 -4.85 -9.56
C SER A 56 6.86 -4.89 -8.80
N LEU A 57 5.79 -5.36 -9.44
CA LEU A 57 4.50 -5.43 -8.77
C LEU A 57 4.54 -6.37 -7.57
N SER A 58 5.10 -7.56 -7.75
CA SER A 58 5.21 -8.52 -6.65
C SER A 58 6.01 -7.94 -5.49
N LYS A 59 7.10 -7.26 -5.81
CA LYS A 59 7.95 -6.66 -4.80
C LYS A 59 7.24 -5.54 -4.06
N GLU A 60 6.51 -4.69 -4.78
CA GLU A 60 5.78 -3.59 -4.15
C GLU A 60 4.64 -4.10 -3.27
N LEU A 61 3.90 -5.09 -3.75
CA LEU A 61 2.82 -5.66 -2.94
C LEU A 61 3.36 -6.28 -1.66
N LYS A 62 4.47 -7.00 -1.76
CA LYS A 62 5.08 -7.61 -0.58
C LYS A 62 5.52 -6.53 0.41
N ARG A 63 6.12 -5.47 -0.07
CA ARG A 63 6.59 -4.38 0.77
C ARG A 63 5.43 -3.69 1.48
N LEU A 64 4.37 -3.39 0.75
CA LEU A 64 3.21 -2.74 1.34
C LEU A 64 2.49 -3.66 2.33
N GLU A 65 2.52 -4.95 2.08
CA GLU A 65 1.98 -5.94 3.00
C GLU A 65 2.80 -5.98 4.28
N ASP A 66 4.13 -5.96 4.15
CA ASP A 66 5.01 -5.95 5.31
C ASP A 66 4.83 -4.68 6.14
N LEU A 67 4.52 -3.56 5.49
CA LEU A 67 4.23 -2.31 6.19
C LEU A 67 2.82 -2.28 6.79
N LYS A 68 2.04 -3.33 6.57
CA LYS A 68 0.67 -3.44 7.06
C LYS A 68 -0.28 -2.42 6.44
N VAL A 69 0.06 -1.90 5.29
CA VAL A 69 -0.78 -0.94 4.58
C VAL A 69 -1.81 -1.67 3.72
N ILE A 70 -1.44 -2.83 3.21
CA ILE A 70 -2.37 -3.69 2.48
C ILE A 70 -2.36 -5.08 3.10
N GLN A 71 -3.38 -5.86 2.76
CA GLN A 71 -3.49 -7.23 3.22
C GLN A 71 -3.90 -8.13 2.06
N ARG A 72 -3.44 -9.37 2.14
CA ARG A 72 -3.86 -10.41 1.22
C ARG A 72 -5.12 -11.05 1.75
N VAL A 73 -6.09 -11.24 0.87
CA VAL A 73 -7.34 -11.90 1.21
C VAL A 73 -7.41 -13.16 0.37
N VAL A 74 -7.44 -14.30 1.05
CA VAL A 74 -7.51 -15.59 0.35
C VAL A 74 -8.91 -16.16 0.58
N THR A 75 -9.62 -16.43 -0.51
CA THR A 75 -10.93 -17.04 -0.41
C THR A 75 -10.79 -18.55 -0.46
N PRO A 76 -11.72 -19.29 0.16
CA PRO A 76 -11.63 -20.76 0.18
C PRO A 76 -12.12 -21.43 -1.09
N ASP A 77 -12.05 -20.75 -2.20
CA ASP A 77 -12.45 -21.33 -3.48
C ASP A 77 -11.46 -22.39 -3.94
N LYS A 78 -11.85 -23.16 -4.92
CA LYS A 78 -10.99 -24.18 -5.52
C LYS A 78 -10.85 -23.89 -7.00
N PRO A 79 -9.68 -23.38 -7.45
CA PRO A 79 -8.51 -23.08 -6.62
C PRO A 79 -8.72 -21.83 -5.76
N PRO A 80 -7.94 -21.67 -4.68
CA PRO A 80 -8.06 -20.47 -3.85
C PRO A 80 -7.79 -19.21 -4.66
N LYS A 81 -8.52 -18.16 -4.33
CA LYS A 81 -8.35 -16.87 -4.99
C LYS A 81 -7.71 -15.89 -4.03
N VAL A 82 -6.69 -15.20 -4.51
CA VAL A 82 -5.96 -14.22 -3.71
C VAL A 82 -6.27 -12.84 -4.25
N SER A 83 -6.68 -11.96 -3.36
CA SER A 83 -6.88 -10.56 -3.70
C SER A 83 -6.22 -9.67 -2.64
N TYR A 84 -6.18 -8.38 -2.92
CA TYR A 84 -5.53 -7.41 -2.06
C TYR A 84 -6.51 -6.30 -1.72
N SER A 85 -6.41 -5.82 -0.49
CA SER A 85 -7.24 -4.70 -0.04
C SER A 85 -6.44 -3.86 0.94
N LEU A 86 -6.94 -2.65 1.20
CA LEU A 86 -6.31 -1.79 2.18
C LEU A 86 -6.69 -2.24 3.58
N THR A 87 -5.73 -2.16 4.50
CA THR A 87 -6.01 -2.31 5.92
C THR A 87 -6.54 -0.98 6.45
N ALA A 88 -6.94 -0.95 7.73
CA ALA A 88 -7.32 0.31 8.36
C ALA A 88 -6.18 1.33 8.27
N LYS A 89 -4.94 0.88 8.47
CA LYS A 89 -3.76 1.71 8.32
C LYS A 89 -3.64 2.24 6.90
N GLY A 90 -3.94 1.40 5.92
CA GLY A 90 -3.90 1.79 4.51
C GLY A 90 -4.96 2.83 4.17
N TRP A 91 -6.15 2.70 4.73
CA TRP A 91 -7.20 3.70 4.51
C TRP A 91 -6.83 5.05 5.10
N GLU A 92 -6.17 5.06 6.26
CA GLU A 92 -5.69 6.31 6.83
C GLU A 92 -4.61 6.93 5.96
N LEU A 93 -3.72 6.09 5.41
CA LEU A 93 -2.70 6.59 4.49
C LEU A 93 -3.34 7.19 3.24
N LYS A 94 -4.40 6.56 2.74
CA LYS A 94 -5.12 7.09 1.58
C LYS A 94 -5.67 8.49 1.87
N ALA A 95 -6.20 8.70 3.07
CA ALA A 95 -6.71 10.01 3.46
C ALA A 95 -5.59 11.06 3.45
N ILE A 96 -4.41 10.68 3.92
CA ILE A 96 -3.26 11.58 3.92
C ILE A 96 -2.83 11.90 2.49
N ILE A 97 -2.81 10.90 1.63
CA ILE A 97 -2.47 11.11 0.22
C ILE A 97 -3.45 12.08 -0.43
N THR A 98 -4.73 11.93 -0.13
CA THR A 98 -5.74 12.84 -0.67
C THR A 98 -5.48 14.27 -0.20
N GLU A 99 -5.09 14.45 1.04
CA GLU A 99 -4.74 15.77 1.53
C GLU A 99 -3.52 16.36 0.83
N ILE A 100 -2.54 15.53 0.53
CA ILE A 100 -1.37 15.98 -0.24
C ILE A 100 -1.79 16.42 -1.63
N GLU A 101 -2.67 15.66 -2.26
CA GLU A 101 -3.18 16.01 -3.58
C GLU A 101 -3.94 17.33 -3.55
N ASP A 102 -4.76 17.53 -2.52
CA ASP A 102 -5.51 18.77 -2.36
C ASP A 102 -4.55 19.94 -2.11
N TRP A 103 -3.55 19.74 -1.29
CA TRP A 103 -2.54 20.74 -1.02
C TRP A 103 -1.84 21.15 -2.33
N LYS A 104 -1.46 20.17 -3.13
CA LYS A 104 -0.81 20.43 -4.40
C LYS A 104 -1.70 21.30 -5.31
N ARG A 105 -2.98 20.98 -5.36
CA ARG A 105 -3.91 21.75 -6.22
C ARG A 105 -4.07 23.19 -5.76
N ARG A 106 -4.04 23.41 -4.43
CA ARG A 106 -4.15 24.78 -3.92
C ARG A 106 -2.96 25.66 -4.32
N TRP A 107 -1.81 25.05 -4.54
CA TRP A 107 -0.58 25.78 -4.84
C TRP A 107 -0.14 25.66 -6.28
N ASN A 108 -0.95 25.14 -7.10
CA ASN A 108 -0.61 24.96 -8.50
C ASN A 108 -0.88 26.21 -9.31
#